data_a76e45af608254b37dd6b4c23a04a4e6
#
_entry.id   a76e45af608254b37dd6b4c23a04a4e6
#
_cell.length_a   1.000
_cell.length_b   1.000
_cell.length_c   1.000
_cell.angle_alpha   90.00
_cell.angle_beta   90.00
_cell.angle_gamma   90.00
#
_symmetry.space_group_name_H-M   'P 1'
#
loop_
_entity.id
_entity.type
_entity.pdbx_description
1 polymer ?
#
loop_
_entity_poly.entity_id
_entity_poly.type
_entity_poly.pdbx_seq_one_letter_code
_entity_poly.pdbx_strand_id
1 'polypeptide(L)'
;VSHEMNLFELHNFIIESIEYDDCMASFYTADEQWTPIQEFSQMYLGDEQFEGAPIAMEKVTLAELVVSECNRLIYQFDMLTDRAFYLEVVSVSQPNPELEYPRVSFENARVPDQYDPDAVPADDGSIFDEMMDEFGEFDGDDNYDDEY
;
A
#
# COMPACT_ATOMS: atom_id res chain seq x y z
N VAL A 1 -16.28 -6.56 -10.59
CA VAL A 1 -15.84 -5.17 -10.79
C VAL A 1 -16.06 -4.74 -12.24
N SER A 2 -16.19 -3.43 -12.48
CA SER A 2 -16.28 -2.88 -13.83
C SER A 2 -14.88 -2.76 -14.44
N HIS A 3 -14.79 -2.99 -15.75
CA HIS A 3 -13.53 -2.80 -16.49
C HIS A 3 -13.11 -1.32 -16.63
N GLU A 4 -14.06 -0.40 -16.49
CA GLU A 4 -13.79 1.05 -16.50
C GLU A 4 -13.20 1.59 -15.19
N MET A 5 -13.26 0.79 -14.13
CA MET A 5 -12.72 1.13 -12.82
C MET A 5 -11.21 1.33 -12.90
N ASN A 6 -10.69 2.42 -12.35
CA ASN A 6 -9.25 2.62 -12.19
C ASN A 6 -8.73 1.93 -10.93
N LEU A 7 -7.41 1.86 -10.77
CA LEU A 7 -6.80 1.18 -9.63
C LEU A 7 -7.04 1.89 -8.29
N PHE A 8 -7.25 3.20 -8.29
CA PHE A 8 -7.59 3.92 -7.06
C PHE A 8 -9.01 3.60 -6.58
N GLU A 9 -9.97 3.49 -7.50
CA GLU A 9 -11.32 3.03 -7.19
C GLU A 9 -11.34 1.57 -6.71
N LEU A 10 -10.50 0.72 -7.30
CA LEU A 10 -10.32 -0.67 -6.85
C LEU A 10 -9.74 -0.72 -5.43
N HIS A 11 -8.74 0.11 -5.12
CA HIS A 11 -8.19 0.25 -3.78
C HIS A 11 -9.29 0.58 -2.77
N ASN A 12 -10.07 1.64 -3.02
CA ASN A 12 -11.16 2.04 -2.14
C ASN A 12 -12.18 0.91 -1.94
N PHE A 13 -12.56 0.22 -3.02
CA PHE A 13 -13.47 -0.91 -2.93
C PHE A 13 -12.91 -2.07 -2.09
N ILE A 14 -11.61 -2.37 -2.21
CA ILE A 14 -10.96 -3.41 -1.42
C ILE A 14 -11.03 -3.05 0.07
N ILE A 15 -10.54 -1.87 0.47
CA ILE A 15 -10.50 -1.49 1.89
C ILE A 15 -11.88 -1.40 2.52
N GLU A 16 -12.89 -0.90 1.79
CA GLU A 16 -14.28 -0.88 2.24
C GLU A 16 -14.85 -2.31 2.41
N SER A 17 -14.55 -3.21 1.47
CA SER A 17 -15.07 -4.59 1.49
C SER A 17 -14.52 -5.43 2.64
N ILE A 18 -13.30 -5.14 3.08
CA ILE A 18 -12.64 -5.87 4.16
C ILE A 18 -12.60 -5.10 5.47
N GLU A 19 -13.27 -3.94 5.52
CA GLU A 19 -13.38 -3.08 6.71
C GLU A 19 -12.01 -2.63 7.27
N TYR A 20 -11.05 -2.35 6.35
CA TYR A 20 -9.78 -1.74 6.73
C TYR A 20 -9.89 -0.22 6.77
N ASP A 21 -9.09 0.40 7.62
CA ASP A 21 -8.88 1.83 7.60
C ASP A 21 -8.12 2.24 6.34
N ASP A 22 -8.29 3.51 5.93
CA ASP A 22 -7.53 4.07 4.82
C ASP A 22 -6.03 3.94 5.08
N CYS A 23 -5.31 3.43 4.10
CA CYS A 23 -3.88 3.16 4.21
C CYS A 23 -3.15 3.49 2.91
N MET A 24 -1.87 3.76 3.05
CA MET A 24 -0.99 3.86 1.89
C MET A 24 -0.77 2.47 1.32
N ALA A 25 -1.16 2.30 0.06
CA ALA A 25 -1.05 1.03 -0.64
C ALA A 25 -0.44 1.21 -2.03
N SER A 26 0.08 0.12 -2.57
CA SER A 26 0.55 0.03 -3.96
C SER A 26 -0.01 -1.22 -4.61
N PHE A 27 -0.30 -1.12 -5.91
CA PHE A 27 -0.50 -2.29 -6.76
C PHE A 27 0.76 -2.57 -7.55
N TYR A 28 1.00 -3.84 -7.82
CA TYR A 28 2.04 -4.29 -8.74
C TYR A 28 1.42 -5.24 -9.75
N THR A 29 1.70 -5.03 -11.04
CA THR A 29 1.46 -6.10 -12.01
C THR A 29 2.46 -7.22 -11.74
N ALA A 30 2.05 -8.47 -11.93
CA ALA A 30 2.88 -9.62 -11.65
C ALA A 30 2.85 -10.62 -12.81
N ASP A 31 3.93 -11.36 -12.95
CA ASP A 31 4.05 -12.49 -13.88
C ASP A 31 3.41 -13.77 -13.32
N GLU A 32 3.56 -14.88 -14.04
CA GLU A 32 3.03 -16.17 -13.62
C GLU A 32 3.65 -16.73 -12.33
N GLN A 33 4.82 -16.24 -11.94
CA GLN A 33 5.51 -16.59 -10.71
C GLN A 33 5.24 -15.59 -9.58
N TRP A 34 4.33 -14.63 -9.78
CA TRP A 34 4.04 -13.54 -8.86
C TRP A 34 5.23 -12.60 -8.62
N THR A 35 6.10 -12.48 -9.62
CA THR A 35 7.18 -11.49 -9.60
C THR A 35 6.63 -10.12 -9.96
N PRO A 36 6.82 -9.09 -9.13
CA PRO A 36 6.37 -7.73 -9.45
C PRO A 36 7.05 -7.16 -10.69
N ILE A 37 6.27 -6.50 -11.55
CA ILE A 37 6.77 -5.92 -12.81
C ILE A 37 6.68 -4.40 -12.76
N GLN A 38 5.48 -3.84 -12.56
CA GLN A 38 5.23 -2.40 -12.56
C GLN A 38 4.45 -1.99 -11.32
N GLU A 39 4.91 -0.95 -10.65
CA GLU A 39 4.25 -0.36 -9.49
C GLU A 39 3.23 0.70 -9.89
N PHE A 40 2.08 0.69 -9.20
CA PHE A 40 1.06 1.73 -9.24
C PHE A 40 0.83 2.24 -7.83
N SER A 41 1.04 3.52 -7.61
CA SER A 41 1.03 4.16 -6.29
C SER A 41 -0.11 5.17 -6.17
N GLN A 42 -0.60 5.39 -4.95
CA GLN A 42 -1.51 6.49 -4.65
C GLN A 42 -0.82 7.85 -4.75
N MET A 43 0.47 7.92 -4.46
CA MET A 43 1.22 9.17 -4.52
C MET A 43 1.78 9.40 -5.91
N TYR A 44 1.45 10.55 -6.48
CA TYR A 44 2.13 11.08 -7.64
C TYR A 44 3.40 11.80 -7.18
N LEU A 45 4.54 11.19 -7.45
CA LEU A 45 5.85 11.72 -7.07
C LEU A 45 6.47 12.69 -8.11
N GLY A 46 5.63 13.29 -8.95
CA GLY A 46 6.07 14.24 -9.98
C GLY A 46 6.39 13.60 -11.33
N ASP A 47 6.84 14.42 -12.27
CA ASP A 47 7.13 14.03 -13.67
C ASP A 47 8.49 13.32 -13.83
N GLU A 48 9.01 12.69 -12.80
CA GLU A 48 10.25 11.94 -12.91
C GLU A 48 10.03 10.67 -13.74
N GLN A 49 10.19 10.82 -15.03
CA GLN A 49 10.12 9.73 -16.00
C GLN A 49 11.45 9.00 -16.04
N PHE A 50 11.67 8.13 -15.07
CA PHE A 50 12.73 7.14 -15.16
C PHE A 50 12.10 5.77 -15.39
N GLU A 51 12.85 4.87 -16.00
CA GLU A 51 12.40 3.52 -16.24
C GLU A 51 12.10 2.81 -14.91
N GLY A 52 10.86 2.32 -14.77
CA GLY A 52 10.39 1.67 -13.55
C GLY A 52 9.78 2.61 -12.50
N ALA A 53 9.61 3.91 -12.82
CA ALA A 53 8.91 4.83 -11.92
C ALA A 53 7.48 4.38 -11.63
N PRO A 54 6.98 4.55 -10.39
CA PRO A 54 5.59 4.27 -10.06
C PRO A 54 4.63 5.11 -10.90
N ILE A 55 3.54 4.50 -11.34
CA ILE A 55 2.45 5.16 -12.06
C ILE A 55 1.32 5.45 -11.07
N ALA A 56 0.65 6.60 -11.20
CA ALA A 56 -0.47 6.92 -10.34
C ALA A 56 -1.65 5.95 -10.59
N MET A 57 -2.23 5.42 -9.53
CA MET A 57 -3.36 4.47 -9.59
C MET A 57 -4.55 5.01 -10.38
N GLU A 58 -4.79 6.33 -10.30
CA GLU A 58 -5.90 7.00 -11.01
C GLU A 58 -5.76 6.99 -12.53
N LYS A 59 -4.55 6.79 -13.04
CA LYS A 59 -4.24 6.86 -14.48
C LYS A 59 -4.44 5.55 -15.22
N VAL A 60 -4.71 4.45 -14.51
CA VAL A 60 -4.77 3.10 -15.12
C VAL A 60 -6.09 2.44 -14.76
N THR A 61 -6.79 1.98 -15.79
CA THR A 61 -8.03 1.22 -15.66
C THR A 61 -7.78 -0.28 -15.70
N LEU A 62 -8.74 -1.04 -15.18
CA LEU A 62 -8.69 -2.51 -15.25
C LEU A 62 -8.77 -2.98 -16.73
N ALA A 63 -9.47 -2.26 -17.58
CA ALA A 63 -9.51 -2.56 -19.02
C ALA A 63 -8.11 -2.54 -19.66
N GLU A 64 -7.30 -1.54 -19.36
CA GLU A 64 -5.94 -1.42 -19.88
C GLU A 64 -5.03 -2.57 -19.40
N LEU A 65 -5.18 -2.99 -18.15
CA LEU A 65 -4.45 -4.13 -17.63
C LEU A 65 -4.84 -5.45 -18.29
N VAL A 66 -6.14 -5.67 -18.50
CA VAL A 66 -6.64 -6.87 -19.19
C VAL A 66 -6.18 -6.91 -20.66
N VAL A 67 -6.19 -5.76 -21.35
CA VAL A 67 -5.69 -5.65 -22.72
C VAL A 67 -4.18 -5.94 -22.81
N SER A 68 -3.43 -5.58 -21.78
CA SER A 68 -1.99 -5.89 -21.70
C SER A 68 -1.69 -7.33 -21.28
N GLU A 69 -2.70 -8.20 -21.24
CA GLU A 69 -2.59 -9.60 -20.79
C GLU A 69 -2.13 -9.76 -19.32
N CYS A 70 -2.23 -8.69 -18.52
CA CYS A 70 -1.96 -8.75 -17.10
C CYS A 70 -3.15 -9.35 -16.36
N ASN A 71 -3.01 -10.57 -15.89
CA ASN A 71 -4.04 -11.29 -15.14
C ASN A 71 -3.82 -11.29 -13.63
N ARG A 72 -2.67 -10.82 -13.17
CA ARG A 72 -2.26 -10.87 -11.76
C ARG A 72 -1.80 -9.53 -11.25
N LEU A 73 -2.34 -9.15 -10.08
CA LEU A 73 -1.95 -7.97 -9.35
C LEU A 73 -1.57 -8.37 -7.91
N ILE A 74 -0.55 -7.74 -7.40
CA ILE A 74 -0.20 -7.77 -5.97
C ILE A 74 -0.70 -6.45 -5.38
N TYR A 75 -1.53 -6.52 -4.36
CA TYR A 75 -2.00 -5.37 -3.60
C TYR A 75 -1.31 -5.32 -2.25
N GLN A 76 -0.27 -4.51 -2.15
CA GLN A 76 0.50 -4.31 -0.93
C GLN A 76 -0.17 -3.24 -0.09
N PHE A 77 -0.78 -3.62 1.01
CA PHE A 77 -1.49 -2.74 1.92
C PHE A 77 -0.67 -2.35 3.16
N ASP A 78 0.44 -3.05 3.41
CA ASP A 78 1.38 -2.76 4.48
C ASP A 78 2.81 -2.84 3.97
N MET A 79 3.40 -1.67 3.72
CA MET A 79 4.77 -1.56 3.22
C MET A 79 5.83 -1.86 4.27
N LEU A 80 5.49 -1.74 5.56
CA LEU A 80 6.43 -1.92 6.65
C LEU A 80 6.71 -3.40 6.93
N THR A 81 5.67 -4.23 6.77
CA THR A 81 5.75 -5.67 7.03
C THR A 81 5.61 -6.53 5.78
N ASP A 82 5.65 -5.92 4.59
CA ASP A 82 5.53 -6.59 3.30
C ASP A 82 4.25 -7.44 3.14
N ARG A 83 3.15 -7.03 3.76
CA ARG A 83 1.89 -7.75 3.69
C ARG A 83 1.10 -7.32 2.45
N ALA A 84 0.63 -8.30 1.70
CA ALA A 84 -0.09 -8.07 0.46
C ALA A 84 -1.20 -9.09 0.23
N PHE A 85 -2.20 -8.69 -0.56
CA PHE A 85 -3.17 -9.58 -1.17
C PHE A 85 -2.78 -9.86 -2.63
N TYR A 86 -3.05 -11.08 -3.06
CA TYR A 86 -2.81 -11.53 -4.42
C TYR A 86 -4.14 -11.60 -5.16
N LEU A 87 -4.25 -10.83 -6.25
CA LEU A 87 -5.47 -10.72 -7.04
C LEU A 87 -5.25 -11.35 -8.40
N GLU A 88 -6.21 -12.15 -8.84
CA GLU A 88 -6.17 -12.78 -10.16
C GLU A 88 -7.48 -12.53 -10.92
N VAL A 89 -7.35 -12.17 -12.19
CA VAL A 89 -8.51 -12.08 -13.10
C VAL A 89 -8.91 -13.49 -13.51
N VAL A 90 -10.03 -13.94 -13.02
CA VAL A 90 -10.56 -15.29 -13.28
C VAL A 90 -11.34 -15.34 -14.58
N SER A 91 -12.13 -14.30 -14.86
CA SER A 91 -12.95 -14.23 -16.07
C SER A 91 -13.37 -12.79 -16.38
N VAL A 92 -13.61 -12.55 -17.65
CA VAL A 92 -14.21 -11.32 -18.16
C VAL A 92 -15.53 -11.69 -18.84
N SER A 93 -16.61 -11.03 -18.48
CA SER A 93 -17.94 -11.30 -19.01
C SER A 93 -18.74 -10.01 -19.21
N GLN A 94 -19.83 -10.10 -19.93
CA GLN A 94 -20.77 -8.98 -20.03
C GLN A 94 -21.42 -8.69 -18.68
N PRO A 95 -21.62 -7.39 -18.35
CA PRO A 95 -22.25 -7.03 -17.09
C PRO A 95 -23.70 -7.53 -17.04
N ASN A 96 -24.13 -8.00 -15.88
CA ASN A 96 -25.53 -8.28 -15.61
C ASN A 96 -26.23 -6.99 -15.20
N PRO A 97 -27.25 -6.52 -15.95
CA PRO A 97 -27.94 -5.27 -15.63
C PRO A 97 -28.75 -5.30 -14.32
N GLU A 98 -28.98 -6.48 -13.76
CA GLU A 98 -29.68 -6.64 -12.48
C GLU A 98 -28.74 -6.55 -11.26
N LEU A 99 -27.42 -6.48 -11.48
CA LEU A 99 -26.40 -6.43 -10.44
C LEU A 99 -25.68 -5.10 -10.43
N GLU A 100 -25.40 -4.62 -9.25
CA GLU A 100 -24.53 -3.46 -9.06
C GLU A 100 -23.06 -3.86 -8.96
N TYR A 101 -22.17 -3.04 -9.48
CA TYR A 101 -20.72 -3.24 -9.47
C TYR A 101 -20.02 -1.99 -8.95
N PRO A 102 -18.94 -2.12 -8.18
CA PRO A 102 -18.26 -3.35 -7.74
C PRO A 102 -19.05 -4.08 -6.63
N ARG A 103 -18.85 -5.38 -6.50
CA ARG A 103 -19.49 -6.19 -5.45
C ARG A 103 -18.62 -7.39 -5.05
N VAL A 104 -18.71 -7.79 -3.81
CA VAL A 104 -18.20 -9.07 -3.34
C VAL A 104 -19.23 -10.15 -3.67
N SER A 105 -18.84 -11.17 -4.41
CA SER A 105 -19.72 -12.27 -4.80
C SER A 105 -19.61 -13.48 -3.87
N PHE A 106 -18.46 -13.66 -3.26
CA PHE A 106 -18.18 -14.78 -2.38
C PHE A 106 -17.06 -14.45 -1.40
N GLU A 107 -17.20 -14.90 -0.18
CA GLU A 107 -16.21 -14.81 0.88
C GLU A 107 -16.04 -16.18 1.53
N ASN A 108 -14.82 -16.68 1.61
CA ASN A 108 -14.54 -18.00 2.16
C ASN A 108 -14.03 -17.97 3.60
N ALA A 109 -13.27 -16.95 3.95
CA ALA A 109 -12.68 -16.80 5.28
C ALA A 109 -12.54 -15.30 5.64
N ARG A 110 -12.42 -15.03 6.93
CA ARG A 110 -12.12 -13.69 7.42
C ARG A 110 -10.72 -13.28 6.94
N VAL A 111 -10.59 -12.04 6.49
CA VAL A 111 -9.30 -11.43 6.19
C VAL A 111 -8.46 -11.27 7.45
N PRO A 112 -7.12 -11.28 7.35
CA PRO A 112 -6.26 -11.00 8.49
C PRO A 112 -6.49 -9.59 9.03
N ASP A 113 -6.13 -9.36 10.29
CA ASP A 113 -6.20 -8.02 10.87
C ASP A 113 -5.27 -7.06 10.12
N GLN A 114 -5.73 -5.83 9.87
CA GLN A 114 -4.97 -4.82 9.13
C GLN A 114 -3.62 -4.53 9.78
N TYR A 115 -3.64 -4.38 11.09
CA TYR A 115 -2.45 -4.15 11.90
C TYR A 115 -2.02 -5.48 12.50
N ASP A 116 -0.79 -5.90 12.19
CA ASP A 116 -0.22 -7.11 12.76
C ASP A 116 0.12 -6.86 14.25
N PRO A 117 -0.56 -7.54 15.18
CA PRO A 117 -0.26 -7.39 16.60
C PRO A 117 1.13 -7.90 16.99
N ASP A 118 1.71 -8.78 16.16
CA ASP A 118 3.07 -9.31 16.35
C ASP A 118 4.14 -8.43 15.69
N ALA A 119 3.74 -7.52 14.80
CA ALA A 119 4.60 -6.51 14.18
C ALA A 119 4.73 -5.24 15.03
N VAL A 120 4.34 -5.26 16.28
CA VAL A 120 4.69 -4.19 17.21
C VAL A 120 6.23 -4.14 17.24
N PRO A 121 6.84 -3.01 16.81
CA PRO A 121 8.27 -2.86 16.94
C PRO A 121 8.61 -3.21 18.38
N ALA A 122 9.53 -4.16 18.58
CA ALA A 122 9.97 -4.55 19.89
C ALA A 122 10.33 -3.28 20.65
N ASP A 123 9.44 -2.89 21.56
CA ASP A 123 9.60 -1.86 22.57
C ASP A 123 10.52 -0.70 22.15
N ASP A 124 9.98 0.19 21.31
CA ASP A 124 10.66 1.44 20.92
C ASP A 124 10.90 2.41 22.08
N GLY A 125 10.48 2.05 23.29
CA GLY A 125 10.82 2.78 24.48
C GLY A 125 12.33 2.84 24.73
N SER A 126 13.08 1.80 24.31
CA SER A 126 14.50 1.73 24.61
C SER A 126 15.36 2.61 23.70
N ILE A 127 15.02 2.77 22.43
CA ILE A 127 15.79 3.60 21.48
C ILE A 127 15.59 5.09 21.78
N PHE A 128 14.38 5.47 22.18
CA PHE A 128 14.08 6.85 22.54
C PHE A 128 14.69 7.23 23.90
N ASP A 129 14.69 6.30 24.84
CA ASP A 129 15.35 6.48 26.14
C ASP A 129 16.87 6.51 26.00
N GLU A 130 17.46 5.66 25.15
CA GLU A 130 18.89 5.66 24.85
C GLU A 130 19.32 6.95 24.13
N MET A 131 18.52 7.45 23.18
CA MET A 131 18.78 8.74 22.51
C MET A 131 18.62 9.93 23.44
N MET A 132 17.68 9.89 24.38
CA MET A 132 17.49 10.96 25.38
C MET A 132 18.57 10.95 26.46
N ASP A 133 19.12 9.79 26.83
CA ASP A 133 20.23 9.68 27.77
C ASP A 133 21.54 10.23 27.16
N GLU A 134 21.73 10.08 25.85
CA GLU A 134 22.90 10.63 25.16
C GLU A 134 22.83 12.16 25.00
N PHE A 135 21.63 12.74 24.96
CA PHE A 135 21.41 14.19 24.94
C PHE A 135 21.41 14.84 26.33
N GLY A 136 21.32 14.05 27.41
CA GLY A 136 21.29 14.53 28.80
C GLY A 136 22.65 14.92 29.39
N GLU A 137 23.76 14.54 28.75
CA GLU A 137 25.12 14.87 29.17
C GLU A 137 25.72 16.10 28.49
N PHE A 138 24.91 17.02 28.03
CA PHE A 138 25.40 18.37 27.71
C PHE A 138 25.35 19.21 28.99
N ASP A 139 26.27 18.91 29.91
CA ASP A 139 26.54 19.75 31.05
C ASP A 139 27.21 21.04 30.52
N GLY A 140 26.38 22.05 30.36
CA GLY A 140 26.82 23.39 30.01
C GLY A 140 27.60 24.00 31.13
N ASP A 141 28.89 23.75 31.18
CA ASP A 141 29.81 24.53 31.97
C ASP A 141 30.06 25.88 31.25
N ASP A 142 29.02 26.73 31.24
CA ASP A 142 29.13 28.13 30.92
C ASP A 142 29.72 28.88 32.06
N ASN A 143 31.02 28.68 32.28
CA ASN A 143 31.82 29.56 33.12
C ASN A 143 32.16 30.80 32.27
N TYR A 144 31.22 31.72 32.12
CA TYR A 144 31.52 33.09 31.73
C TYR A 144 32.13 33.81 32.94
N ASP A 145 33.42 33.71 33.04
CA ASP A 145 34.20 34.59 33.88
C ASP A 145 34.28 35.95 33.16
N ASP A 146 33.33 36.83 33.53
CA ASP A 146 33.33 38.21 33.09
C ASP A 146 34.25 39.02 33.97
N GLU A 147 35.54 38.99 33.69
CA GLU A 147 36.51 39.89 34.30
C GLU A 147 36.69 41.15 33.42
N TYR A 148 36.14 42.19 33.95
CA TYR A 148 36.62 43.54 33.65
C TYR A 148 37.76 43.90 34.57
#